data_c2395cc830acaf4fb0ffe044e9d051a3
#
_entry.id   c2395cc830acaf4fb0ffe044e9d051a3
#
_cell.length_a   1.000
_cell.length_b   1.000
_cell.length_c   1.000
_cell.angle_alpha   90.00
_cell.angle_beta   90.00
_cell.angle_gamma   90.00
#
_symmetry.space_group_name_H-M   'P 1'
#
loop_
_entity.id
_entity.type
_entity.pdbx_description
1 polymer ?
#
loop_
_entity_poly.entity_id
_entity_poly.type
_entity_poly.pdbx_seq_one_letter_code
_entity_poly.pdbx_strand_id
1 'polypeptide(L)'
;MYGLKQCSTTQKVKKYLEDQGLTFGEIIDIRDQPPVAEEIAWALDQVDGKYTKILNTSGGLYRELGLKDKLTDMSEEAFLALLSEQGMLIKRPLIVGDQVATAGSKVDFLDRIWLSK
;
A
#
# COMPACT_ATOMS: atom_id res chain seq x y z
N MET A 1 -5.73 -4.04 -7.65
CA MET A 1 -5.70 -2.95 -6.66
C MET A 1 -6.31 -3.41 -5.34
N TYR A 2 -5.58 -3.25 -4.28
CA TYR A 2 -6.06 -3.54 -2.93
C TYR A 2 -6.48 -2.25 -2.26
N GLY A 3 -7.63 -2.24 -1.63
CA GLY A 3 -8.13 -1.06 -0.95
C GLY A 3 -9.48 -1.34 -0.33
N LEU A 4 -10.27 -0.30 -0.19
CA LEU A 4 -11.65 -0.42 0.32
C LEU A 4 -12.57 0.30 -0.66
N LYS A 5 -13.61 -0.39 -1.11
CA LYS A 5 -14.57 0.18 -2.06
C LYS A 5 -15.19 1.48 -1.55
N GLN A 6 -15.34 1.59 -0.25
CA GLN A 6 -15.96 2.75 0.40
C GLN A 6 -14.95 3.83 0.78
N CYS A 7 -13.66 3.60 0.55
CA CYS A 7 -12.62 4.56 0.87
C CYS A 7 -12.51 5.59 -0.24
N SER A 8 -12.72 6.87 0.08
CA SER A 8 -12.64 7.94 -0.91
C SER A 8 -11.27 8.03 -1.57
N THR A 9 -10.21 7.79 -0.81
CA THR A 9 -8.84 7.82 -1.34
C THR A 9 -8.64 6.70 -2.37
N THR A 10 -9.12 5.48 -2.08
CA THR A 10 -9.05 4.37 -3.02
C THR A 10 -9.78 4.70 -4.32
N GLN A 11 -10.99 5.24 -4.22
CA GLN A 11 -11.79 5.58 -5.39
C GLN A 11 -11.17 6.71 -6.21
N LYS A 12 -10.63 7.71 -5.55
CA LYS A 12 -9.97 8.83 -6.25
C LYS A 12 -8.76 8.38 -7.04
N VAL A 13 -7.91 7.53 -6.46
CA VAL A 13 -6.73 7.04 -7.14
C VAL A 13 -7.12 6.14 -8.31
N LYS A 14 -8.09 5.25 -8.10
CA LYS A 14 -8.58 4.37 -9.16
C LYS A 14 -9.09 5.20 -10.35
N LYS A 15 -9.93 6.18 -10.09
CA LYS A 15 -10.47 7.05 -11.14
C LYS A 15 -9.36 7.82 -11.85
N TYR A 16 -8.44 8.39 -11.08
CA TYR A 16 -7.34 9.16 -11.65
C TYR A 16 -6.52 8.32 -12.64
N LEU A 17 -6.14 7.12 -12.23
CA LEU A 17 -5.32 6.26 -13.08
C LEU A 17 -6.10 5.70 -14.26
N GLU A 18 -7.39 5.42 -14.08
CA GLU A 18 -8.24 4.99 -15.19
C GLU A 18 -8.39 6.10 -16.22
N ASP A 19 -8.49 7.35 -15.80
CA ASP A 19 -8.52 8.50 -16.70
C ASP A 19 -7.22 8.65 -17.49
N GLN A 20 -6.12 8.09 -16.96
CA GLN A 20 -4.82 8.10 -17.64
C GLN A 20 -4.63 6.87 -18.55
N GLY A 21 -5.63 6.02 -18.68
CA GLY A 21 -5.59 4.89 -19.60
C GLY A 21 -5.28 3.54 -18.97
N LEU A 22 -5.11 3.47 -17.65
CA LEU A 22 -4.89 2.20 -16.97
C LEU A 22 -6.22 1.53 -16.67
N THR A 23 -6.22 0.22 -16.60
CA THR A 23 -7.42 -0.55 -16.25
C THR A 23 -7.18 -1.39 -15.02
N PHE A 24 -8.19 -1.46 -14.16
CA PHE A 24 -8.14 -2.26 -12.95
C PHE A 24 -9.36 -3.18 -12.93
N GLY A 25 -9.18 -4.37 -12.36
CA GLY A 25 -10.30 -5.23 -12.03
C GLY A 25 -11.02 -4.71 -10.80
N GLU A 26 -11.72 -5.59 -10.11
CA GLU A 26 -12.39 -5.20 -8.88
C GLU A 26 -11.37 -4.84 -7.81
N ILE A 27 -11.77 -3.91 -6.93
CA ILE A 27 -10.96 -3.57 -5.76
C ILE A 27 -11.02 -4.76 -4.80
N ILE A 28 -9.85 -5.29 -4.46
CA ILE A 28 -9.74 -6.37 -3.47
C ILE A 28 -9.74 -5.70 -2.09
N ASP A 29 -10.65 -6.16 -1.22
CA ASP A 29 -10.75 -5.60 0.13
C ASP A 29 -9.51 -5.97 0.93
N ILE A 30 -8.67 -4.98 1.20
CA ILE A 30 -7.38 -5.19 1.85
C ILE A 30 -7.52 -5.67 3.30
N ARG A 31 -8.67 -5.44 3.91
CA ARG A 31 -8.96 -5.89 5.27
C ARG A 31 -9.22 -7.39 5.30
N ASP A 32 -10.00 -7.88 4.35
CA ASP A 32 -10.39 -9.29 4.29
C ASP A 32 -9.37 -10.15 3.55
N GLN A 33 -8.70 -9.58 2.57
CA GLN A 33 -7.72 -10.28 1.73
C GLN A 33 -6.44 -9.45 1.63
N PRO A 34 -5.63 -9.42 2.69
CA PRO A 34 -4.39 -8.64 2.65
C PRO A 34 -3.44 -9.16 1.57
N PRO A 35 -2.58 -8.31 1.04
CA PRO A 35 -1.60 -8.75 0.05
C PRO A 35 -0.57 -9.70 0.67
N VAL A 36 0.06 -10.50 -0.18
CA VAL A 36 1.14 -11.39 0.28
C VAL A 36 2.41 -10.58 0.53
N ALA A 37 3.31 -11.14 1.36
CA ALA A 37 4.54 -10.47 1.73
C ALA A 37 5.38 -10.03 0.54
N GLU A 38 5.44 -10.84 -0.52
CA GLU A 38 6.19 -10.50 -1.73
C GLU A 38 5.70 -9.19 -2.38
N GLU A 39 4.38 -9.03 -2.47
CA GLU A 39 3.80 -7.81 -3.04
C GLU A 39 4.11 -6.58 -2.17
N ILE A 40 4.08 -6.76 -0.87
CA ILE A 40 4.42 -5.68 0.06
C ILE A 40 5.91 -5.32 -0.07
N ALA A 41 6.76 -6.32 -0.29
CA ALA A 41 8.19 -6.08 -0.50
C ALA A 41 8.43 -5.25 -1.77
N TRP A 42 7.68 -5.49 -2.84
CA TRP A 42 7.78 -4.67 -4.05
C TRP A 42 7.43 -3.20 -3.75
N ALA A 43 6.41 -2.97 -2.93
CA ALA A 43 6.04 -1.61 -2.53
C ALA A 43 7.15 -0.96 -1.68
N LEU A 44 7.75 -1.73 -0.79
CA LEU A 44 8.81 -1.23 0.08
C LEU A 44 10.06 -0.85 -0.74
N ASP A 45 10.36 -1.60 -1.79
CA ASP A 45 11.48 -1.29 -2.68
C ASP A 45 11.31 0.07 -3.36
N GLN A 46 10.09 0.45 -3.69
CA GLN A 46 9.82 1.73 -4.36
C GLN A 46 10.04 2.93 -3.44
N VAL A 47 10.14 2.70 -2.15
CA VAL A 47 10.34 3.77 -1.15
C VAL A 47 11.66 3.58 -0.39
N ASP A 48 12.61 2.88 -0.98
CA ASP A 48 13.96 2.69 -0.43
C ASP A 48 13.96 2.02 0.94
N GLY A 49 13.01 1.13 1.18
CA GLY A 49 12.90 0.38 2.43
C GLY A 49 12.36 1.17 3.61
N LYS A 50 11.80 2.34 3.37
CA LYS A 50 11.28 3.19 4.46
C LYS A 50 9.88 2.75 4.87
N TYR A 51 9.77 2.08 6.00
CA TYR A 51 8.51 1.49 6.49
C TYR A 51 7.37 2.51 6.57
N THR A 52 7.63 3.71 7.07
CA THR A 52 6.58 4.71 7.26
C THR A 52 5.99 5.19 5.94
N LYS A 53 6.68 5.00 4.84
CA LYS A 53 6.19 5.41 3.53
C LYS A 53 5.07 4.53 3.01
N ILE A 54 4.95 3.30 3.50
CA ILE A 54 3.88 2.41 3.10
C ILE A 54 2.89 2.12 4.22
N LEU A 55 3.13 2.65 5.43
CA LEU A 55 2.25 2.46 6.59
C LEU A 55 1.19 3.56 6.68
N ASN A 56 -0.01 3.15 7.06
CA ASN A 56 -1.09 4.09 7.39
C ASN A 56 -0.88 4.57 8.84
N THR A 57 0.03 5.53 9.01
CA THR A 57 0.42 6.01 10.33
C THR A 57 -0.65 6.84 11.03
N SER A 58 -1.66 7.29 10.30
CA SER A 58 -2.78 8.04 10.88
C SER A 58 -3.95 7.13 11.28
N GLY A 59 -3.85 5.83 11.00
CA GLY A 59 -4.91 4.88 11.34
C GLY A 59 -4.87 4.45 12.81
N GLY A 60 -6.04 4.02 13.32
CA GLY A 60 -6.16 3.56 14.70
C GLY A 60 -5.33 2.33 14.99
N LEU A 61 -5.25 1.40 14.05
CA LEU A 61 -4.51 0.15 14.25
C LEU A 61 -3.01 0.40 14.48
N TYR A 62 -2.44 1.36 13.77
CA TYR A 62 -1.05 1.75 13.95
C TYR A 62 -0.80 2.16 15.42
N ARG A 63 -1.70 2.95 15.99
CA ARG A 63 -1.60 3.41 17.38
C ARG A 63 -1.86 2.28 18.36
N GLU A 64 -2.88 1.45 18.10
CA GLU A 64 -3.22 0.33 18.98
C GLU A 64 -2.07 -0.63 19.15
N LEU A 65 -1.32 -0.89 18.08
CA LEU A 65 -0.21 -1.82 18.10
C LEU A 65 1.09 -1.19 18.62
N GLY A 66 1.10 0.12 18.85
CA GLY A 66 2.29 0.82 19.34
C GLY A 66 3.46 0.75 18.35
N LEU A 67 3.17 0.77 17.05
CA LEU A 67 4.18 0.54 16.03
C LEU A 67 5.23 1.63 15.98
N LYS A 68 4.88 2.86 16.34
CA LYS A 68 5.85 3.96 16.35
C LYS A 68 7.12 3.61 17.11
N ASP A 69 6.97 2.92 18.24
CA ASP A 69 8.09 2.56 19.10
C ASP A 69 8.74 1.25 18.69
N LYS A 70 8.09 0.45 17.85
CA LYS A 70 8.56 -0.89 17.46
C LYS A 70 9.30 -0.91 16.13
N LEU A 71 9.03 0.05 15.25
CA LEU A 71 9.56 0.02 13.88
C LEU A 71 11.08 0.03 13.82
N THR A 72 11.73 0.77 14.71
CA THR A 72 13.19 0.89 14.71
C THR A 72 13.89 -0.47 14.87
N ASP A 73 13.29 -1.37 15.67
CA ASP A 73 13.88 -2.67 15.96
C ASP A 73 13.26 -3.80 15.11
N MET A 74 12.33 -3.48 14.22
CA MET A 74 11.62 -4.49 13.44
C MET A 74 12.40 -4.84 12.18
N SER A 75 12.67 -6.14 11.99
CA SER A 75 13.30 -6.60 10.76
C SER A 75 12.33 -6.48 9.58
N GLU A 76 12.87 -6.42 8.36
CA GLU A 76 12.04 -6.38 7.17
C GLU A 76 11.13 -7.60 7.10
N GLU A 77 11.64 -8.79 7.40
CA GLU A 77 10.84 -10.02 7.39
C GLU A 77 9.66 -9.91 8.35
N ALA A 78 9.89 -9.43 9.57
CA ALA A 78 8.82 -9.25 10.55
C ALA A 78 7.82 -8.18 10.10
N PHE A 79 8.31 -7.11 9.50
CA PHE A 79 7.46 -6.03 8.99
C PHE A 79 6.54 -6.55 7.87
N LEU A 80 7.09 -7.27 6.91
CA LEU A 80 6.30 -7.83 5.81
C LEU A 80 5.26 -8.84 6.31
N ALA A 81 5.65 -9.68 7.26
CA ALA A 81 4.72 -10.65 7.86
C ALA A 81 3.57 -9.94 8.57
N LEU A 82 3.86 -8.88 9.31
CA LEU A 82 2.84 -8.11 10.00
C LEU A 82 1.82 -7.51 9.03
N LEU A 83 2.30 -6.89 7.95
CA LEU A 83 1.42 -6.25 6.99
C LEU A 83 0.61 -7.27 6.17
N SER A 84 1.16 -8.46 5.92
CA SER A 84 0.42 -9.50 5.23
C SER A 84 -0.71 -10.09 6.09
N GLU A 85 -0.64 -9.91 7.40
CA GLU A 85 -1.71 -10.32 8.31
C GLU A 85 -2.67 -9.17 8.62
N GLN A 86 -2.20 -7.92 8.57
CA GLN A 86 -2.94 -6.74 8.97
C GLN A 86 -2.97 -5.72 7.83
N GLY A 87 -3.74 -6.03 6.78
CA GLY A 87 -3.79 -5.17 5.59
C GLY A 87 -4.18 -3.73 5.86
N MET A 88 -4.94 -3.48 6.93
CA MET A 88 -5.35 -2.11 7.27
C MET A 88 -4.18 -1.23 7.71
N LEU A 89 -3.02 -1.81 7.98
CA LEU A 89 -1.82 -1.03 8.28
C LEU A 89 -1.18 -0.42 7.02
N ILE A 90 -1.59 -0.87 5.85
CA ILE A 90 -1.00 -0.41 4.58
C ILE A 90 -1.74 0.83 4.08
N LYS A 91 -0.98 1.82 3.60
CA LYS A 91 -1.58 2.98 2.93
C LYS A 91 -2.39 2.53 1.72
N ARG A 92 -3.58 3.04 1.59
CA ARG A 92 -4.50 2.67 0.51
C ARG A 92 -4.49 3.71 -0.60
N PRO A 93 -4.65 3.26 -1.84
CA PRO A 93 -4.66 1.86 -2.27
C PRO A 93 -3.27 1.28 -2.43
N LEU A 94 -3.16 -0.04 -2.35
CA LEU A 94 -1.95 -0.75 -2.77
C LEU A 94 -2.19 -1.24 -4.19
N ILE A 95 -1.38 -0.78 -5.12
CA ILE A 95 -1.49 -1.14 -6.54
C ILE A 95 -0.35 -2.08 -6.87
N VAL A 96 -0.68 -3.23 -7.46
CA VAL A 96 0.31 -4.27 -7.78
C VAL A 96 0.35 -4.48 -9.28
N GLY A 97 1.54 -4.47 -9.84
CA GLY A 97 1.80 -4.80 -11.23
C GLY A 97 2.74 -5.99 -11.34
N ASP A 98 3.53 -6.03 -12.39
CA ASP A 98 4.50 -7.10 -12.61
C ASP A 98 5.79 -6.77 -11.85
N GLN A 99 5.96 -7.40 -10.69
CA GLN A 99 7.12 -7.21 -9.80
C GLN A 99 7.29 -5.77 -9.32
N VAL A 100 6.20 -5.02 -9.28
CA VAL A 100 6.20 -3.64 -8.79
C VAL A 100 4.89 -3.36 -8.05
N ALA A 101 4.96 -2.59 -6.97
CA ALA A 101 3.77 -2.19 -6.24
C ALA A 101 3.97 -0.80 -5.65
N THR A 102 2.86 -0.11 -5.41
CA THR A 102 2.88 1.19 -4.73
C THR A 102 1.81 1.22 -3.66
N ALA A 103 2.10 1.88 -2.54
CA ALA A 103 1.12 2.11 -1.49
C ALA A 103 0.89 3.61 -1.34
N GLY A 104 -0.38 4.01 -1.24
CA GLY A 104 -0.72 5.41 -1.03
C GLY A 104 -1.26 6.11 -2.26
N SER A 105 -1.45 7.42 -2.12
CA SER A 105 -2.20 8.22 -3.10
C SER A 105 -1.45 9.44 -3.64
N LYS A 106 -0.14 9.52 -3.46
CA LYS A 106 0.64 10.64 -3.98
C LYS A 106 0.72 10.59 -5.48
N VAL A 107 0.09 11.54 -6.14
CA VAL A 107 -0.04 11.58 -7.60
C VAL A 107 1.33 11.58 -8.29
N ASP A 108 2.26 12.42 -7.85
CA ASP A 108 3.58 12.50 -8.48
C ASP A 108 4.32 11.17 -8.43
N PHE A 109 4.22 10.47 -7.30
CA PHE A 109 4.83 9.15 -7.14
C PHE A 109 4.16 8.12 -8.05
N LEU A 110 2.81 8.12 -8.07
CA LEU A 110 2.04 7.19 -8.90
C LEU A 110 2.34 7.41 -10.39
N ASP A 111 2.44 8.66 -10.82
CA ASP A 111 2.76 8.99 -12.21
C ASP A 111 4.13 8.43 -12.59
N ARG A 112 5.11 8.59 -11.72
CA ARG A 112 6.47 8.12 -11.98
C ARG A 112 6.52 6.60 -12.16
N ILE A 113 5.78 5.87 -11.35
CA ILE A 113 5.82 4.40 -11.36
C ILE A 113 4.92 3.82 -12.44
N TRP A 114 3.69 4.36 -12.58
CA TRP A 114 2.66 3.72 -13.40
C TRP A 114 2.49 4.33 -14.78
N LEU A 115 2.81 5.60 -14.94
CA LEU A 115 2.61 6.34 -16.20
C LEU A 115 3.91 6.68 -16.91
N SER A 116 5.04 6.50 -16.29
CA SER A 116 6.35 6.75 -16.89
C SER A 116 6.63 5.72 -17.97
N LYS A 117 7.17 6.16 -19.08
CA LYS A 117 7.51 5.28 -20.21
C LYS A 117 8.99 5.29 -20.48
#